data_0d44a4afb2fc758654cfc73b4651f216
#
_entry.id   0d44a4afb2fc758654cfc73b4651f216
#
_cell.length_a   1.000
_cell.length_b   1.000
_cell.length_c   1.000
_cell.angle_alpha   90.00
_cell.angle_beta   90.00
_cell.angle_gamma   90.00
#
_symmetry.space_group_name_H-M   'P 1'
#
loop_
_entity.id
_entity.type
_entity.pdbx_description
1 polymer ?
#
loop_
_entity_poly.entity_id
_entity_poly.type
_entity_poly.pdbx_seq_one_letter_code
_entity_poly.pdbx_strand_id
1 'polypeptide(L)'
;LRTLLITDLHLNARVPGLLDAQCESILKIFNNEKPDEGIIMGDVFMYRKPSPSELLSFKKILDNIKLSTDATYVLRGNHDSETKADDGVTSLSLFEDLTNDVKIINHTWVDKIRRRVFIPHYENEETIISALEMVPKEFTVFGHFGYDGCFNSAGDADFGIPLSNFTSTTFLGHIHGFREGQGGLPDAHTRVVCLGTPYTTNFGECFKDSFYAVLSDNVVGHEPPKIEFKKVNHGPRHLVYPISKIEDNLETINDPNYFTFLRVMVGADHAPIPYEKLDVAYIDVKYAPIFNEEEVSSYNPDRDLFSINEMIISDYVESANSTLSTDRLMEGYRLLKNED
;
A
#
# COMPACT_ATOMS: atom_id res chain seq x y z
N LEU A 1 24.76 -10.09 -5.36
CA LEU A 1 23.47 -10.09 -6.01
C LEU A 1 22.66 -8.87 -5.57
N ARG A 2 22.08 -8.16 -6.52
CA ARG A 2 21.30 -6.94 -6.27
C ARG A 2 19.84 -7.21 -6.60
N THR A 3 18.97 -7.19 -5.59
CA THR A 3 17.56 -7.52 -5.72
C THR A 3 16.71 -6.30 -5.44
N LEU A 4 15.81 -5.93 -6.37
CA LEU A 4 14.85 -4.85 -6.19
C LEU A 4 13.55 -5.41 -5.62
N LEU A 5 13.03 -4.77 -4.56
CA LEU A 5 11.73 -5.07 -3.96
C LEU A 5 10.75 -3.96 -4.27
N ILE A 6 9.58 -4.32 -4.74
CA ILE A 6 8.42 -3.44 -4.96
C ILE A 6 7.15 -4.21 -4.63
N THR A 7 6.09 -3.53 -4.22
CA THR A 7 4.84 -4.18 -3.86
C THR A 7 3.63 -3.29 -4.17
N ASP A 8 2.44 -3.86 -4.15
CA ASP A 8 1.17 -3.13 -4.20
C ASP A 8 1.09 -2.18 -5.40
N LEU A 9 1.31 -2.73 -6.61
CA LEU A 9 1.32 -1.95 -7.85
C LEU A 9 -0.08 -1.42 -8.19
N HIS A 10 -1.12 -2.14 -7.81
CA HIS A 10 -2.52 -1.74 -8.00
C HIS A 10 -2.80 -1.16 -9.39
N LEU A 11 -2.35 -1.85 -10.45
CA LEU A 11 -2.58 -1.43 -11.83
C LEU A 11 -4.08 -1.23 -12.08
N ASN A 12 -4.44 -0.05 -12.63
CA ASN A 12 -5.82 0.38 -12.73
C ASN A 12 -6.09 1.14 -14.03
N ALA A 13 -6.87 0.51 -14.92
CA ALA A 13 -7.28 1.09 -16.20
C ALA A 13 -8.57 1.92 -16.13
N ARG A 14 -9.25 1.98 -14.97
CA ARG A 14 -10.55 2.68 -14.86
C ARG A 14 -10.43 4.19 -14.86
N VAL A 15 -9.25 4.72 -14.59
CA VAL A 15 -8.96 6.14 -14.66
C VAL A 15 -8.09 6.41 -15.89
N PRO A 16 -8.53 7.26 -16.82
CA PRO A 16 -7.77 7.58 -18.04
C PRO A 16 -6.36 8.06 -17.71
N GLY A 17 -5.35 7.46 -18.36
CA GLY A 17 -3.93 7.81 -18.21
C GLY A 17 -3.24 7.25 -16.96
N LEU A 18 -3.99 6.79 -15.95
CA LEU A 18 -3.41 6.28 -14.71
C LEU A 18 -2.56 5.02 -14.94
N LEU A 19 -3.08 4.06 -15.71
CA LEU A 19 -2.37 2.82 -16.00
C LEU A 19 -1.01 3.07 -16.68
N ASP A 20 -0.96 3.99 -17.62
CA ASP A 20 0.29 4.37 -18.30
C ASP A 20 1.26 5.02 -17.32
N ALA A 21 0.81 5.95 -16.49
CA ALA A 21 1.64 6.59 -15.46
C ALA A 21 2.18 5.59 -14.42
N GLN A 22 1.38 4.58 -14.05
CA GLN A 22 1.80 3.48 -13.17
C GLN A 22 2.90 2.65 -13.83
N CYS A 23 2.69 2.23 -15.09
CA CYS A 23 3.66 1.45 -15.86
C CYS A 23 4.99 2.21 -16.03
N GLU A 24 4.93 3.49 -16.40
CA GLU A 24 6.12 4.33 -16.56
C GLU A 24 6.91 4.47 -15.26
N SER A 25 6.19 4.66 -14.14
CA SER A 25 6.81 4.75 -12.82
C SER A 25 7.56 3.48 -12.43
N ILE A 26 6.93 2.31 -12.60
CA ILE A 26 7.53 1.01 -12.30
C ILE A 26 8.76 0.77 -13.18
N LEU A 27 8.63 0.97 -14.47
CA LEU A 27 9.74 0.79 -15.43
C LEU A 27 10.90 1.75 -15.14
N LYS A 28 10.61 3.00 -14.75
CA LYS A 28 11.64 3.97 -14.36
C LYS A 28 12.44 3.51 -13.15
N ILE A 29 11.79 2.90 -12.15
CA ILE A 29 12.46 2.31 -10.99
C ILE A 29 13.42 1.21 -11.44
N PHE A 30 12.96 0.22 -12.21
CA PHE A 30 13.79 -0.89 -12.68
C PHE A 30 14.94 -0.42 -13.58
N ASN A 31 14.68 0.52 -14.50
CA ASN A 31 15.70 1.05 -15.41
C ASN A 31 16.78 1.85 -14.68
N ASN A 32 16.44 2.55 -13.61
CA ASN A 32 17.40 3.31 -12.81
C ASN A 32 18.27 2.38 -11.95
N GLU A 33 17.65 1.35 -11.37
CA GLU A 33 18.35 0.45 -10.44
C GLU A 33 19.13 -0.66 -11.15
N LYS A 34 18.67 -1.13 -12.31
CA LYS A 34 19.26 -2.25 -13.06
C LYS A 34 19.59 -3.43 -12.15
N PRO A 35 18.61 -3.97 -11.43
CA PRO A 35 18.83 -5.06 -10.49
C PRO A 35 19.13 -6.37 -11.22
N ASP A 36 19.86 -7.28 -10.55
CA ASP A 36 20.02 -8.65 -11.03
C ASP A 36 18.74 -9.44 -10.91
N GLU A 37 17.92 -9.13 -9.87
CA GLU A 37 16.62 -9.77 -9.62
C GLU A 37 15.54 -8.76 -9.22
N GLY A 38 14.29 -9.06 -9.60
CA GLY A 38 13.10 -8.32 -9.17
C GLY A 38 12.20 -9.18 -8.27
N ILE A 39 11.66 -8.61 -7.20
CA ILE A 39 10.61 -9.22 -6.38
C ILE A 39 9.43 -8.24 -6.31
N ILE A 40 8.29 -8.66 -6.85
CA ILE A 40 7.01 -7.95 -6.75
C ILE A 40 6.19 -8.69 -5.69
N MET A 41 5.96 -8.05 -4.55
CA MET A 41 5.41 -8.71 -3.37
C MET A 41 3.88 -8.65 -3.28
N GLY A 42 3.16 -8.87 -4.39
CA GLY A 42 1.71 -8.98 -4.45
C GLY A 42 0.98 -7.68 -4.78
N ASP A 43 -0.35 -7.81 -4.90
CA ASP A 43 -1.30 -6.77 -5.29
C ASP A 43 -0.86 -6.03 -6.56
N VAL A 44 -0.65 -6.84 -7.61
CA VAL A 44 -0.30 -6.34 -8.94
C VAL A 44 -1.47 -5.55 -9.53
N PHE A 45 -2.68 -6.05 -9.37
CA PHE A 45 -3.89 -5.43 -9.91
C PHE A 45 -4.73 -4.76 -8.83
N MET A 46 -5.40 -3.66 -9.18
CA MET A 46 -6.32 -2.98 -8.26
C MET A 46 -7.56 -3.82 -7.93
N TYR A 47 -7.97 -4.69 -8.82
CA TYR A 47 -9.19 -5.48 -8.70
C TYR A 47 -8.93 -6.97 -8.98
N ARG A 48 -9.62 -7.84 -8.25
CA ARG A 48 -9.54 -9.32 -8.40
C ARG A 48 -9.81 -9.82 -9.83
N LYS A 49 -10.53 -9.04 -10.62
CA LYS A 49 -10.80 -9.31 -12.05
C LYS A 49 -10.20 -8.19 -12.89
N PRO A 50 -8.91 -8.28 -13.22
CA PRO A 50 -8.24 -7.28 -14.03
C PRO A 50 -8.79 -7.26 -15.46
N SER A 51 -8.83 -6.08 -16.04
CA SER A 51 -9.19 -5.88 -17.45
C SER A 51 -8.10 -6.39 -18.39
N PRO A 52 -8.41 -6.68 -19.68
CA PRO A 52 -7.41 -7.01 -20.67
C PRO A 52 -6.29 -5.96 -20.79
N SER A 53 -6.60 -4.68 -20.59
CA SER A 53 -5.59 -3.60 -20.64
C SER A 53 -4.61 -3.72 -19.48
N GLU A 54 -5.07 -4.01 -18.27
CA GLU A 54 -4.21 -4.22 -17.10
C GLU A 54 -3.32 -5.45 -17.26
N LEU A 55 -3.88 -6.56 -17.77
CA LEU A 55 -3.12 -7.79 -18.06
C LEU A 55 -2.02 -7.53 -19.10
N LEU A 56 -2.35 -6.84 -20.21
CA LEU A 56 -1.38 -6.50 -21.26
C LEU A 56 -0.30 -5.54 -20.75
N SER A 57 -0.66 -4.59 -19.89
CA SER A 57 0.29 -3.67 -19.30
C SER A 57 1.23 -4.37 -18.33
N PHE A 58 0.73 -5.30 -17.51
CA PHE A 58 1.61 -6.10 -16.65
C PHE A 58 2.54 -6.99 -17.46
N LYS A 59 2.04 -7.60 -18.54
CA LYS A 59 2.91 -8.34 -19.47
C LYS A 59 4.03 -7.45 -20.02
N LYS A 60 3.70 -6.23 -20.46
CA LYS A 60 4.69 -5.24 -20.93
C LYS A 60 5.73 -4.92 -19.85
N ILE A 61 5.31 -4.74 -18.59
CA ILE A 61 6.23 -4.52 -17.47
C ILE A 61 7.19 -5.70 -17.36
N LEU A 62 6.68 -6.93 -17.29
CA LEU A 62 7.50 -8.14 -17.20
C LEU A 62 8.46 -8.29 -18.39
N ASP A 63 7.98 -8.03 -19.61
CA ASP A 63 8.81 -8.10 -20.83
C ASP A 63 9.97 -7.09 -20.82
N ASN A 64 9.78 -5.93 -20.20
CA ASN A 64 10.84 -4.93 -20.05
C ASN A 64 11.80 -5.26 -18.89
N ILE A 65 11.27 -5.70 -17.76
CA ILE A 65 12.07 -6.05 -16.59
C ILE A 65 13.06 -7.17 -16.91
N LYS A 66 12.62 -8.22 -17.61
CA LYS A 66 13.49 -9.34 -18.01
C LYS A 66 14.67 -8.95 -18.91
N LEU A 67 14.65 -7.78 -19.55
CA LEU A 67 15.80 -7.30 -20.31
C LEU A 67 16.96 -6.85 -19.42
N SER A 68 16.69 -6.59 -18.14
CA SER A 68 17.65 -6.08 -17.17
C SER A 68 17.81 -6.97 -15.92
N THR A 69 17.00 -8.01 -15.76
CA THR A 69 17.03 -8.93 -14.62
C THR A 69 17.23 -10.37 -15.08
N ASP A 70 17.96 -11.16 -14.27
CA ASP A 70 18.16 -12.60 -14.50
C ASP A 70 16.95 -13.42 -14.02
N ALA A 71 16.20 -12.90 -13.04
CA ALA A 71 14.97 -13.53 -12.52
C ALA A 71 14.00 -12.51 -11.93
N THR A 72 12.70 -12.79 -12.07
CA THR A 72 11.64 -12.00 -11.44
C THR A 72 10.68 -12.92 -10.69
N TYR A 73 10.41 -12.58 -9.42
CA TYR A 73 9.47 -13.29 -8.55
C TYR A 73 8.25 -12.41 -8.34
N VAL A 74 7.06 -12.96 -8.49
CA VAL A 74 5.80 -12.25 -8.29
C VAL A 74 4.95 -13.04 -7.31
N LEU A 75 4.69 -12.48 -6.13
CA LEU A 75 3.80 -13.08 -5.14
C LEU A 75 2.35 -12.76 -5.49
N ARG A 76 1.46 -13.66 -5.15
CA ARG A 76 0.02 -13.40 -5.17
C ARG A 76 -0.37 -12.58 -3.94
N GLY A 77 -0.97 -11.41 -4.18
CA GLY A 77 -1.63 -10.62 -3.14
C GLY A 77 -3.12 -10.94 -2.99
N ASN A 78 -3.81 -10.27 -2.10
CA ASN A 78 -5.26 -10.46 -1.90
C ASN A 78 -6.10 -9.92 -3.06
N HIS A 79 -5.66 -8.86 -3.73
CA HIS A 79 -6.29 -8.32 -4.93
C HIS A 79 -6.02 -9.16 -6.18
N ASP A 80 -4.99 -10.00 -6.17
CA ASP A 80 -4.67 -10.90 -7.28
C ASP A 80 -5.44 -12.23 -7.21
N SER A 81 -5.99 -12.59 -6.06
CA SER A 81 -6.79 -13.82 -5.87
C SER A 81 -8.17 -13.67 -6.50
N GLU A 82 -8.67 -14.70 -7.21
CA GLU A 82 -10.02 -14.65 -7.79
C GLU A 82 -11.10 -14.56 -6.71
N THR A 83 -10.92 -15.32 -5.63
CA THR A 83 -11.84 -15.38 -4.48
C THR A 83 -11.08 -15.32 -3.16
N LYS A 84 -11.80 -15.41 -2.05
CA LYS A 84 -11.24 -15.55 -0.69
C LYS A 84 -11.06 -17.02 -0.27
N ALA A 85 -10.91 -17.95 -1.21
CA ALA A 85 -10.92 -19.39 -0.94
C ALA A 85 -9.54 -20.00 -0.64
N ASP A 86 -8.45 -19.25 -0.67
CA ASP A 86 -7.06 -19.72 -0.49
C ASP A 86 -6.67 -20.91 -1.43
N ASP A 87 -7.39 -21.05 -2.54
CA ASP A 87 -7.20 -22.13 -3.54
C ASP A 87 -6.04 -21.87 -4.52
N GLY A 88 -5.39 -20.71 -4.41
CA GLY A 88 -4.30 -20.30 -5.29
C GLY A 88 -4.75 -19.84 -6.67
N VAL A 89 -6.04 -19.79 -6.96
CA VAL A 89 -6.55 -19.32 -8.26
C VAL A 89 -6.34 -17.81 -8.40
N THR A 90 -5.62 -17.44 -9.44
CA THR A 90 -5.23 -16.03 -9.68
C THR A 90 -5.04 -15.75 -11.16
N SER A 91 -5.33 -14.51 -11.58
CA SER A 91 -5.01 -14.03 -12.92
C SER A 91 -3.50 -13.97 -13.20
N LEU A 92 -2.66 -13.97 -12.17
CA LEU A 92 -1.21 -14.02 -12.32
C LEU A 92 -0.72 -15.33 -12.95
N SER A 93 -1.47 -16.44 -12.82
CA SER A 93 -1.13 -17.71 -13.45
C SER A 93 -1.05 -17.64 -14.98
N LEU A 94 -1.67 -16.64 -15.61
CA LEU A 94 -1.51 -16.37 -17.04
C LEU A 94 -0.05 -16.05 -17.44
N PHE A 95 0.79 -15.67 -16.48
CA PHE A 95 2.17 -15.24 -16.72
C PHE A 95 3.20 -16.33 -16.40
N GLU A 96 2.81 -17.46 -15.78
CA GLU A 96 3.71 -18.53 -15.37
C GLU A 96 4.50 -19.14 -16.55
N ASP A 97 3.84 -19.30 -17.69
CA ASP A 97 4.42 -19.96 -18.87
C ASP A 97 4.97 -18.97 -19.90
N LEU A 98 4.80 -17.67 -19.68
CA LEU A 98 5.16 -16.67 -20.68
C LEU A 98 6.67 -16.42 -20.77
N THR A 99 7.41 -16.66 -19.71
CA THR A 99 8.86 -16.48 -19.67
C THR A 99 9.49 -17.41 -18.63
N ASN A 100 10.61 -18.07 -18.97
CA ASN A 100 11.35 -18.92 -18.03
C ASN A 100 11.96 -18.13 -16.85
N ASP A 101 12.02 -16.81 -16.96
CA ASP A 101 12.71 -15.93 -16.01
C ASP A 101 11.73 -15.28 -15.00
N VAL A 102 10.43 -15.55 -15.12
CA VAL A 102 9.39 -15.06 -14.20
C VAL A 102 8.78 -16.23 -13.45
N LYS A 103 8.81 -16.17 -12.13
CA LYS A 103 8.17 -17.14 -11.25
C LYS A 103 7.00 -16.51 -10.51
N ILE A 104 5.80 -17.02 -10.76
CA ILE A 104 4.60 -16.67 -10.01
C ILE A 104 4.53 -17.56 -8.75
N ILE A 105 4.27 -16.95 -7.59
CA ILE A 105 4.27 -17.62 -6.30
C ILE A 105 2.86 -17.57 -5.72
N ASN A 106 2.09 -18.65 -5.97
CA ASN A 106 0.71 -18.80 -5.53
C ASN A 106 0.58 -19.54 -4.20
N HIS A 107 1.64 -20.25 -3.78
CA HIS A 107 1.74 -20.99 -2.53
C HIS A 107 3.09 -20.72 -1.87
N THR A 108 3.17 -20.95 -0.57
CA THR A 108 4.43 -20.79 0.17
C THR A 108 5.56 -21.56 -0.52
N TRP A 109 6.63 -20.86 -0.84
CA TRP A 109 7.79 -21.41 -1.53
C TRP A 109 9.09 -21.07 -0.84
N VAL A 110 10.01 -22.04 -0.77
CA VAL A 110 11.31 -21.93 -0.11
C VAL A 110 12.43 -22.04 -1.13
N ASP A 111 13.21 -20.99 -1.31
CA ASP A 111 14.48 -21.00 -2.02
C ASP A 111 15.63 -21.28 -1.03
N LYS A 112 16.02 -22.55 -0.94
CA LYS A 112 17.08 -23.00 -0.04
C LYS A 112 18.45 -22.47 -0.46
N ILE A 113 18.67 -22.20 -1.74
CA ILE A 113 19.95 -21.75 -2.29
C ILE A 113 20.20 -20.30 -1.87
N ARG A 114 19.18 -19.45 -2.03
CA ARG A 114 19.24 -18.02 -1.67
C ARG A 114 18.79 -17.74 -0.23
N ARG A 115 18.37 -18.78 0.52
CA ARG A 115 17.84 -18.66 1.88
C ARG A 115 16.67 -17.67 1.96
N ARG A 116 15.69 -17.86 1.10
CA ARG A 116 14.50 -17.01 1.01
C ARG A 116 13.25 -17.85 1.17
N VAL A 117 12.24 -17.28 1.82
CA VAL A 117 10.89 -17.84 1.91
C VAL A 117 9.92 -16.81 1.37
N PHE A 118 9.03 -17.26 0.50
CA PHE A 118 7.99 -16.45 -0.10
C PHE A 118 6.64 -16.95 0.40
N ILE A 119 5.85 -16.07 1.02
CA ILE A 119 4.55 -16.39 1.60
C ILE A 119 3.53 -15.47 0.93
N PRO A 120 2.75 -15.96 -0.07
CA PRO A 120 1.70 -15.18 -0.70
C PRO A 120 0.58 -14.89 0.30
N HIS A 121 -0.40 -14.08 -0.10
CA HIS A 121 -1.56 -13.83 0.74
C HIS A 121 -2.39 -15.11 0.98
N TYR A 122 -2.79 -15.30 2.23
CA TYR A 122 -3.79 -16.25 2.65
C TYR A 122 -4.84 -15.54 3.51
N GLU A 123 -6.11 -15.82 3.29
CA GLU A 123 -7.21 -15.33 4.16
C GLU A 123 -7.19 -16.06 5.51
N ASN A 124 -6.65 -17.29 5.55
CA ASN A 124 -6.47 -18.03 6.79
C ASN A 124 -5.11 -17.70 7.43
N GLU A 125 -5.13 -16.93 8.50
CA GLU A 125 -3.94 -16.52 9.26
C GLU A 125 -3.12 -17.70 9.80
N GLU A 126 -3.76 -18.80 10.21
CA GLU A 126 -3.08 -20.01 10.69
C GLU A 126 -2.14 -20.60 9.63
N THR A 127 -2.47 -20.45 8.35
CA THR A 127 -1.60 -20.86 7.24
C THR A 127 -0.33 -20.02 7.20
N ILE A 128 -0.45 -18.72 7.41
CA ILE A 128 0.68 -17.79 7.46
C ILE A 128 1.55 -18.08 8.69
N ILE A 129 0.93 -18.21 9.87
CA ILE A 129 1.63 -18.52 11.12
C ILE A 129 2.40 -19.83 11.01
N SER A 130 1.78 -20.88 10.52
CA SER A 130 2.42 -22.19 10.32
C SER A 130 3.60 -22.09 9.33
N ALA A 131 3.47 -21.28 8.28
CA ALA A 131 4.56 -21.04 7.35
C ALA A 131 5.74 -20.31 8.02
N LEU A 132 5.46 -19.27 8.82
CA LEU A 132 6.48 -18.49 9.55
C LEU A 132 7.22 -19.34 10.60
N GLU A 133 6.53 -20.22 11.32
CA GLU A 133 7.13 -21.13 12.30
C GLU A 133 8.16 -22.08 11.69
N MET A 134 8.00 -22.43 10.41
CA MET A 134 8.93 -23.29 9.69
C MET A 134 10.12 -22.55 9.08
N VAL A 135 10.19 -21.21 9.16
CA VAL A 135 11.26 -20.41 8.57
C VAL A 135 12.54 -20.51 9.41
N PRO A 136 13.66 -20.94 8.84
CA PRO A 136 14.95 -20.84 9.53
C PRO A 136 15.33 -19.37 9.76
N LYS A 137 15.88 -19.05 10.93
CA LYS A 137 16.20 -17.66 11.35
C LYS A 137 17.12 -16.89 10.40
N GLU A 138 17.98 -17.61 9.69
CA GLU A 138 18.94 -17.06 8.72
C GLU A 138 18.31 -16.82 7.33
N PHE A 139 17.01 -17.12 7.13
CA PHE A 139 16.33 -16.89 5.87
C PHE A 139 15.64 -15.51 5.88
N THR A 140 15.55 -14.89 4.73
CA THR A 140 14.75 -13.68 4.52
C THR A 140 13.35 -14.07 4.05
N VAL A 141 12.32 -13.48 4.64
CA VAL A 141 10.93 -13.71 4.27
C VAL A 141 10.43 -12.57 3.40
N PHE A 142 9.71 -12.90 2.34
CA PHE A 142 8.95 -11.97 1.49
C PHE A 142 7.48 -12.40 1.55
N GLY A 143 6.60 -11.52 2.01
CA GLY A 143 5.21 -11.86 2.25
C GLY A 143 4.23 -10.81 1.79
N HIS A 144 2.94 -11.20 1.69
CA HIS A 144 1.86 -10.28 1.41
C HIS A 144 0.74 -10.43 2.46
N PHE A 145 0.94 -9.80 3.60
CA PHE A 145 0.02 -9.76 4.76
C PHE A 145 0.48 -8.69 5.75
N GLY A 146 -0.41 -8.31 6.69
CA GLY A 146 -0.10 -7.36 7.76
C GLY A 146 0.48 -8.02 9.02
N TYR A 147 0.97 -7.21 9.95
CA TYR A 147 1.30 -7.62 11.32
C TYR A 147 0.51 -6.78 12.32
N ASP A 148 0.33 -7.27 13.54
CA ASP A 148 -0.39 -6.57 14.61
C ASP A 148 0.13 -5.15 14.84
N GLY A 149 -0.76 -4.17 14.78
CA GLY A 149 -0.44 -2.75 14.89
C GLY A 149 -0.20 -2.05 13.55
N CYS A 150 -0.38 -2.73 12.42
CA CYS A 150 -0.49 -2.09 11.12
C CYS A 150 -1.86 -1.43 10.96
N PHE A 151 -1.88 -0.39 10.13
CA PHE A 151 -3.12 0.28 9.71
C PHE A 151 -3.24 0.17 8.19
N ASN A 152 -4.44 -0.15 7.73
CA ASN A 152 -4.77 -0.17 6.31
C ASN A 152 -4.75 1.26 5.70
N SER A 153 -5.05 1.38 4.42
CA SER A 153 -5.07 2.66 3.72
C SER A 153 -6.18 3.61 4.21
N ALA A 154 -7.23 3.09 4.83
CA ALA A 154 -8.30 3.88 5.44
C ALA A 154 -7.95 4.38 6.85
N GLY A 155 -6.86 3.88 7.45
CA GLY A 155 -6.45 4.24 8.81
C GLY A 155 -7.03 3.34 9.88
N ASP A 156 -7.79 2.28 9.51
CA ASP A 156 -8.28 1.28 10.45
C ASP A 156 -7.17 0.30 10.81
N ALA A 157 -7.19 -0.20 12.04
CA ALA A 157 -6.30 -1.29 12.44
C ALA A 157 -6.58 -2.51 11.55
N ASP A 158 -5.55 -3.01 10.91
CA ASP A 158 -5.64 -4.26 10.17
C ASP A 158 -5.36 -5.43 11.11
N PHE A 159 -6.15 -6.48 10.99
CA PHE A 159 -5.86 -7.73 11.68
C PHE A 159 -4.60 -8.32 11.05
N GLY A 160 -3.59 -8.50 11.85
CA GLY A 160 -2.28 -8.91 11.37
C GLY A 160 -1.68 -10.03 12.21
N ILE A 161 -0.62 -10.59 11.69
CA ILE A 161 0.13 -11.65 12.36
C ILE A 161 0.86 -11.05 13.57
N PRO A 162 0.78 -11.67 14.78
CA PRO A 162 1.51 -11.20 15.95
C PRO A 162 3.01 -11.06 15.67
N LEU A 163 3.61 -9.95 16.08
CA LEU A 163 5.05 -9.69 15.87
C LEU A 163 5.95 -10.81 16.46
N SER A 164 5.47 -11.53 17.47
CA SER A 164 6.17 -12.68 18.06
C SER A 164 6.40 -13.84 17.09
N ASN A 165 5.61 -13.96 16.03
CA ASN A 165 5.76 -15.01 15.01
C ASN A 165 6.89 -14.73 14.02
N PHE A 166 7.40 -13.49 13.97
CA PHE A 166 8.47 -13.13 13.04
C PHE A 166 9.84 -13.39 13.70
N THR A 167 10.50 -14.44 13.28
CA THR A 167 11.83 -14.86 13.77
C THR A 167 12.96 -14.54 12.80
N SER A 168 12.64 -14.00 11.62
CA SER A 168 13.56 -13.69 10.53
C SER A 168 13.27 -12.30 9.96
N THR A 169 14.27 -11.69 9.29
CA THR A 169 14.05 -10.45 8.54
C THR A 169 12.96 -10.67 7.50
N THR A 170 11.90 -9.89 7.59
CA THR A 170 10.68 -10.04 6.79
C THR A 170 10.32 -8.74 6.08
N PHE A 171 10.08 -8.83 4.78
CA PHE A 171 9.53 -7.75 3.95
C PHE A 171 8.10 -8.08 3.58
N LEU A 172 7.21 -7.13 3.77
CA LEU A 172 5.77 -7.30 3.58
C LEU A 172 5.21 -6.27 2.58
N GLY A 173 4.33 -6.75 1.70
CA GLY A 173 3.32 -5.95 1.01
C GLY A 173 2.03 -5.86 1.83
N HIS A 174 0.90 -5.51 1.17
CA HIS A 174 -0.43 -5.37 1.72
C HIS A 174 -0.66 -4.05 2.49
N ILE A 175 0.27 -3.61 3.27
CA ILE A 175 0.17 -2.34 4.02
C ILE A 175 0.78 -1.21 3.18
N HIS A 176 -0.05 -0.26 2.75
CA HIS A 176 0.33 0.79 1.79
C HIS A 176 1.30 1.84 2.34
N GLY A 177 1.45 1.97 3.66
CA GLY A 177 2.39 2.90 4.28
C GLY A 177 3.69 2.21 4.66
N PHE A 178 4.84 2.83 4.35
CA PHE A 178 6.13 2.35 4.84
C PHE A 178 6.16 2.30 6.37
N ARG A 179 6.53 1.15 6.92
CA ARG A 179 6.67 0.93 8.37
C ARG A 179 7.75 -0.09 8.67
N GLU A 180 8.44 0.12 9.77
CA GLU A 180 9.33 -0.88 10.36
C GLU A 180 8.80 -1.29 11.75
N GLY A 181 8.72 -2.61 11.96
CA GLY A 181 8.46 -3.24 13.24
C GLY A 181 9.67 -4.05 13.68
N GLN A 182 9.76 -4.32 14.98
CA GLN A 182 10.75 -5.23 15.53
C GLN A 182 10.06 -6.56 15.83
N GLY A 183 10.56 -7.66 15.25
CA GLY A 183 10.03 -9.00 15.49
C GLY A 183 10.18 -9.44 16.96
N GLY A 184 9.46 -10.49 17.34
CA GLY A 184 9.28 -10.94 18.72
C GLY A 184 10.51 -11.54 19.42
N LEU A 185 11.67 -11.56 18.80
CA LEU A 185 12.91 -11.96 19.42
C LEU A 185 13.70 -10.74 19.90
N PRO A 186 14.30 -10.78 21.12
CA PRO A 186 15.11 -9.68 21.63
C PRO A 186 16.43 -9.47 20.84
N ASP A 187 16.68 -10.32 19.87
CA ASP A 187 17.86 -10.19 19.00
C ASP A 187 17.65 -9.03 18.01
N ALA A 188 18.54 -8.05 18.06
CA ALA A 188 18.50 -6.81 17.28
C ALA A 188 18.50 -6.99 15.74
N HIS A 189 18.35 -8.21 15.23
CA HIS A 189 18.45 -8.54 13.81
C HIS A 189 17.12 -8.88 13.15
N THR A 190 16.04 -9.09 13.93
CA THR A 190 14.73 -9.41 13.35
C THR A 190 13.98 -8.12 13.01
N ARG A 191 13.95 -7.78 11.74
CA ARG A 191 13.22 -6.61 11.21
C ARG A 191 11.99 -7.09 10.48
N VAL A 192 10.86 -6.41 10.71
CA VAL A 192 9.63 -6.59 9.94
C VAL A 192 9.33 -5.27 9.24
N VAL A 193 9.35 -5.27 7.92
CA VAL A 193 9.23 -4.07 7.10
C VAL A 193 8.03 -4.18 6.18
N CYS A 194 7.01 -3.36 6.39
CA CYS A 194 6.01 -3.09 5.37
C CYS A 194 6.59 -2.04 4.42
N LEU A 195 6.77 -2.41 3.14
CA LEU A 195 7.45 -1.55 2.18
C LEU A 195 6.56 -0.39 1.70
N GLY A 196 5.26 -0.61 1.66
CA GLY A 196 4.29 0.36 1.14
C GLY A 196 4.24 0.40 -0.39
N THR A 197 3.26 1.11 -0.89
CA THR A 197 3.05 1.28 -2.34
C THR A 197 4.12 2.18 -2.97
N PRO A 198 4.50 1.95 -4.24
CA PRO A 198 5.48 2.80 -4.94
C PRO A 198 4.92 4.18 -5.33
N TYR A 199 3.64 4.39 -5.16
CA TYR A 199 2.91 5.65 -5.38
C TYR A 199 1.60 5.61 -4.59
N THR A 200 0.97 6.75 -4.34
CA THR A 200 -0.31 6.76 -3.64
C THR A 200 -1.45 6.24 -4.53
N THR A 201 -2.35 5.45 -3.96
CA THR A 201 -3.49 4.84 -4.65
C THR A 201 -4.81 5.57 -4.39
N ASN A 202 -4.88 6.37 -3.33
CA ASN A 202 -6.07 7.14 -2.95
C ASN A 202 -5.71 8.38 -2.11
N PHE A 203 -6.69 9.25 -1.87
CA PHE A 203 -6.49 10.49 -1.09
C PHE A 203 -6.21 10.27 0.41
N GLY A 204 -6.50 9.10 0.97
CA GLY A 204 -6.11 8.75 2.35
C GLY A 204 -4.60 8.60 2.53
N GLU A 205 -3.87 8.45 1.43
CA GLU A 205 -2.43 8.28 1.39
C GLU A 205 -1.65 9.56 1.04
N CYS A 206 -2.33 10.69 0.85
CA CYS A 206 -1.74 11.94 0.33
C CYS A 206 -0.55 12.49 1.14
N PHE A 207 -0.37 12.06 2.39
CA PHE A 207 0.73 12.48 3.26
C PHE A 207 1.81 11.40 3.43
N LYS A 208 1.69 10.26 2.74
CA LYS A 208 2.64 9.16 2.85
C LYS A 208 3.71 9.27 1.79
N ASP A 209 4.96 9.06 2.20
CA ASP A 209 6.05 8.86 1.27
C ASP A 209 6.01 7.42 0.71
N SER A 210 6.31 7.29 -0.56
CA SER A 210 6.37 6.01 -1.27
C SER A 210 7.82 5.53 -1.39
N PHE A 211 8.04 4.22 -1.23
CA PHE A 211 9.37 3.62 -1.24
C PHE A 211 9.43 2.34 -2.07
N TYR A 212 10.63 2.01 -2.48
CA TYR A 212 11.06 0.67 -2.88
C TYR A 212 12.34 0.32 -2.13
N ALA A 213 12.73 -0.95 -2.13
CA ALA A 213 13.97 -1.35 -1.48
C ALA A 213 14.92 -2.04 -2.46
N VAL A 214 16.22 -1.90 -2.20
CA VAL A 214 17.26 -2.64 -2.89
C VAL A 214 18.03 -3.45 -1.86
N LEU A 215 18.04 -4.77 -2.04
CA LEU A 215 18.85 -5.68 -1.25
C LEU A 215 20.17 -5.95 -1.99
N SER A 216 21.26 -5.93 -1.26
CA SER A 216 22.58 -6.33 -1.79
C SER A 216 23.10 -7.49 -0.96
N ASP A 217 23.11 -8.69 -1.56
CA ASP A 217 23.59 -9.90 -0.92
C ASP A 217 25.05 -10.15 -1.31
N ASN A 218 25.88 -10.41 -0.33
CA ASN A 218 27.18 -11.06 -0.58
C ASN A 218 26.92 -12.58 -0.73
N VAL A 219 26.92 -13.07 -1.95
CA VAL A 219 26.61 -14.48 -2.30
C VAL A 219 27.50 -15.49 -1.54
N VAL A 220 28.60 -15.05 -0.94
CA VAL A 220 29.60 -15.91 -0.29
C VAL A 220 29.61 -15.82 1.25
N GLY A 221 28.80 -14.89 1.84
CA GLY A 221 28.77 -14.64 3.28
C GLY A 221 27.47 -15.09 3.95
N HIS A 222 27.54 -15.38 5.25
CA HIS A 222 26.38 -15.61 6.12
C HIS A 222 25.80 -14.30 6.68
N GLU A 223 26.23 -13.15 6.16
CA GLU A 223 25.76 -11.86 6.62
C GLU A 223 24.37 -11.55 6.06
N PRO A 224 23.49 -10.91 6.83
CA PRO A 224 22.20 -10.44 6.32
C PRO A 224 22.40 -9.45 5.16
N PRO A 225 21.46 -9.40 4.20
CA PRO A 225 21.57 -8.50 3.06
C PRO A 225 21.63 -7.04 3.54
N LYS A 226 22.48 -6.24 2.87
CA LYS A 226 22.42 -4.79 3.06
C LYS A 226 21.13 -4.27 2.40
N ILE A 227 20.35 -3.51 3.16
CA ILE A 227 19.06 -2.98 2.73
C ILE A 227 19.19 -1.48 2.50
N GLU A 228 18.75 -1.02 1.34
CA GLU A 228 18.65 0.39 1.00
C GLU A 228 17.21 0.72 0.64
N PHE A 229 16.53 1.59 1.42
CA PHE A 229 15.21 2.10 1.08
C PHE A 229 15.36 3.37 0.26
N LYS A 230 14.63 3.46 -0.85
CA LYS A 230 14.67 4.59 -1.76
C LYS A 230 13.29 5.18 -1.96
N LYS A 231 13.21 6.50 -1.79
CA LYS A 231 11.98 7.25 -2.01
C LYS A 231 11.67 7.36 -3.49
N VAL A 232 10.41 7.14 -3.86
CA VAL A 232 9.92 7.34 -5.21
C VAL A 232 9.52 8.82 -5.37
N ASN A 233 10.09 9.48 -6.37
CA ASN A 233 9.86 10.90 -6.66
C ASN A 233 9.22 11.10 -8.04
N HIS A 234 8.32 10.21 -8.45
CA HIS A 234 7.61 10.28 -9.72
C HIS A 234 6.39 9.34 -9.74
N GLY A 235 5.57 9.45 -10.77
CA GLY A 235 4.41 8.58 -10.98
C GLY A 235 3.13 9.12 -10.34
N PRO A 236 2.10 8.30 -10.14
CA PRO A 236 0.83 8.73 -9.58
C PRO A 236 0.98 9.29 -8.16
N ARG A 237 0.30 10.39 -7.88
CA ARG A 237 0.21 10.92 -6.51
C ARG A 237 -1.13 11.60 -6.25
N HIS A 238 -1.53 11.61 -4.99
CA HIS A 238 -2.71 12.30 -4.49
C HIS A 238 -2.29 13.46 -3.59
N LEU A 239 -2.82 14.64 -3.85
CA LEU A 239 -2.58 15.85 -3.05
C LEU A 239 -3.92 16.39 -2.53
N VAL A 240 -3.92 16.92 -1.32
CA VAL A 240 -5.06 17.58 -0.71
C VAL A 240 -4.65 18.96 -0.26
N TYR A 241 -5.28 20.00 -0.80
CA TYR A 241 -5.02 21.38 -0.41
C TYR A 241 -6.31 22.14 -0.15
N PRO A 242 -6.35 23.00 0.89
CA PRO A 242 -7.38 24.03 0.99
C PRO A 242 -7.22 25.02 -0.18
N ILE A 243 -8.34 25.54 -0.68
CA ILE A 243 -8.36 26.44 -1.84
C ILE A 243 -7.43 27.66 -1.64
N SER A 244 -7.33 28.17 -0.42
CA SER A 244 -6.47 29.30 -0.06
C SER A 244 -4.96 29.01 -0.21
N LYS A 245 -4.57 27.74 -0.38
CA LYS A 245 -3.18 27.29 -0.52
C LYS A 245 -2.82 26.82 -1.93
N ILE A 246 -3.77 26.82 -2.87
CA ILE A 246 -3.52 26.36 -4.23
C ILE A 246 -2.46 27.24 -4.92
N GLU A 247 -2.62 28.55 -4.89
CA GLU A 247 -1.69 29.46 -5.59
C GLU A 247 -0.26 29.41 -5.02
N ASP A 248 -0.12 29.26 -3.70
CA ASP A 248 1.18 29.13 -3.03
C ASP A 248 1.91 27.81 -3.37
N ASN A 249 1.19 26.81 -3.88
CA ASN A 249 1.71 25.46 -4.11
C ASN A 249 1.66 25.01 -5.57
N LEU A 250 1.46 25.94 -6.52
CA LEU A 250 1.34 25.61 -7.95
C LEU A 250 2.55 24.85 -8.50
N GLU A 251 3.76 25.17 -8.09
CA GLU A 251 4.97 24.47 -8.52
C GLU A 251 4.94 23.01 -8.08
N THR A 252 4.56 22.75 -6.82
CA THR A 252 4.39 21.37 -6.33
C THR A 252 3.25 20.66 -7.03
N ILE A 253 2.09 21.32 -7.19
CA ILE A 253 0.89 20.72 -7.77
C ILE A 253 1.14 20.31 -9.24
N ASN A 254 1.81 21.18 -10.01
CA ASN A 254 2.06 21.02 -11.44
C ASN A 254 3.40 20.34 -11.76
N ASP A 255 4.07 19.70 -10.79
CA ASP A 255 5.35 19.03 -11.04
C ASP A 255 5.18 17.93 -12.12
N PRO A 256 5.84 18.06 -13.28
CA PRO A 256 5.65 17.16 -14.41
C PRO A 256 6.16 15.74 -14.20
N ASN A 257 6.90 15.49 -13.11
CA ASN A 257 7.32 14.14 -12.74
C ASN A 257 6.15 13.29 -12.23
N TYR A 258 5.00 13.91 -11.93
CA TYR A 258 3.89 13.23 -11.29
C TYR A 258 2.60 13.28 -12.13
N PHE A 259 1.88 12.18 -12.08
CA PHE A 259 0.48 12.12 -12.50
C PHE A 259 -0.40 12.48 -11.30
N THR A 260 -0.75 13.77 -11.19
CA THR A 260 -1.31 14.34 -9.96
C THR A 260 -2.85 14.25 -9.94
N PHE A 261 -3.39 13.64 -8.87
CA PHE A 261 -4.77 13.79 -8.43
C PHE A 261 -4.82 14.87 -7.35
N LEU A 262 -5.55 15.95 -7.60
CA LEU A 262 -5.69 17.07 -6.68
C LEU A 262 -7.07 17.06 -6.04
N ARG A 263 -7.14 17.04 -4.71
CA ARG A 263 -8.36 17.36 -3.97
C ARG A 263 -8.28 18.76 -3.43
N VAL A 264 -9.25 19.59 -3.83
CA VAL A 264 -9.41 20.97 -3.35
C VAL A 264 -10.46 21.00 -2.25
N MET A 265 -10.07 21.41 -1.05
CA MET A 265 -10.98 21.62 0.07
C MET A 265 -11.48 23.04 0.05
N VAL A 266 -12.80 23.23 -0.07
CA VAL A 266 -13.45 24.52 -0.25
C VAL A 266 -14.27 24.86 1.00
N GLY A 267 -13.98 26.00 1.63
CA GLY A 267 -14.74 26.55 2.75
C GLY A 267 -15.97 27.38 2.29
N ALA A 268 -16.71 27.96 3.25
CA ALA A 268 -17.92 28.73 2.98
C ALA A 268 -17.67 29.97 2.12
N ASP A 269 -16.59 30.71 2.43
CA ASP A 269 -16.18 31.94 1.73
C ASP A 269 -14.94 31.67 0.90
N HIS A 270 -15.10 31.15 -0.30
CA HIS A 270 -13.97 30.76 -1.14
C HIS A 270 -13.85 31.63 -2.40
N ALA A 271 -12.58 31.89 -2.80
CA ALA A 271 -12.26 32.38 -4.12
C ALA A 271 -12.56 31.29 -5.19
N PRO A 272 -12.75 31.65 -6.46
CA PRO A 272 -12.86 30.66 -7.54
C PRO A 272 -11.60 29.79 -7.61
N ILE A 273 -11.78 28.50 -7.94
CA ILE A 273 -10.64 27.60 -8.17
C ILE A 273 -9.94 28.06 -9.46
N PRO A 274 -8.61 28.30 -9.45
CA PRO A 274 -7.87 28.78 -10.61
C PRO A 274 -7.54 27.62 -11.58
N TYR A 275 -8.56 27.03 -12.17
CA TYR A 275 -8.44 25.83 -13.05
C TYR A 275 -7.43 26.05 -14.17
N GLU A 276 -7.32 27.27 -14.72
CA GLU A 276 -6.42 27.62 -15.81
C GLU A 276 -4.92 27.58 -15.42
N LYS A 277 -4.63 27.53 -14.13
CA LYS A 277 -3.26 27.43 -13.59
C LYS A 277 -2.89 26.00 -13.19
N LEU A 278 -3.81 25.04 -13.28
CA LEU A 278 -3.64 23.68 -12.80
C LEU A 278 -3.36 22.72 -13.97
N ASP A 279 -2.18 22.15 -13.98
CA ASP A 279 -1.77 21.08 -14.91
C ASP A 279 -1.75 19.75 -14.13
N VAL A 280 -2.92 19.17 -13.92
CA VAL A 280 -3.12 17.94 -13.14
C VAL A 280 -4.04 16.98 -13.87
N ALA A 281 -3.88 15.69 -13.62
CA ALA A 281 -4.65 14.64 -14.26
C ALA A 281 -6.13 14.64 -13.83
N TYR A 282 -6.39 14.97 -12.57
CA TYR A 282 -7.74 14.93 -12.01
C TYR A 282 -7.90 15.94 -10.87
N ILE A 283 -9.07 16.59 -10.80
CA ILE A 283 -9.43 17.51 -9.74
C ILE A 283 -10.72 17.01 -9.06
N ASP A 284 -10.64 16.77 -7.75
CA ASP A 284 -11.78 16.49 -6.87
C ASP A 284 -12.04 17.70 -5.96
N VAL A 285 -13.27 18.17 -5.91
CA VAL A 285 -13.64 19.32 -5.08
C VAL A 285 -14.53 18.85 -3.94
N LYS A 286 -14.07 19.08 -2.71
CA LYS A 286 -14.82 18.77 -1.50
C LYS A 286 -15.15 20.07 -0.77
N TYR A 287 -16.43 20.27 -0.52
CA TYR A 287 -16.90 21.38 0.30
C TYR A 287 -16.83 20.94 1.77
N ALA A 288 -16.08 21.71 2.56
CA ALA A 288 -16.09 21.51 4.01
C ALA A 288 -17.51 21.85 4.54
N PRO A 289 -18.06 21.07 5.46
CA PRO A 289 -19.27 21.46 6.14
C PRO A 289 -19.06 22.84 6.80
N ILE A 290 -20.07 23.70 6.75
CA ILE A 290 -20.02 25.02 7.37
C ILE A 290 -20.16 24.76 8.88
N PHE A 291 -18.99 24.65 9.56
CA PHE A 291 -18.98 24.74 11.02
C PHE A 291 -18.95 26.23 11.39
N ASN A 292 -19.84 26.67 12.28
CA ASN A 292 -19.74 28.01 12.84
C ASN A 292 -18.43 28.16 13.59
N GLU A 293 -17.75 29.31 13.45
CA GLU A 293 -16.45 29.56 14.12
C GLU A 293 -16.51 29.38 15.64
N GLU A 294 -17.69 29.53 16.25
CA GLU A 294 -17.92 29.27 17.68
C GLU A 294 -17.76 27.79 18.07
N GLU A 295 -18.00 26.84 17.13
CA GLU A 295 -17.78 25.41 17.38
C GLU A 295 -16.32 25.00 17.18
N VAL A 296 -15.58 25.68 16.29
CA VAL A 296 -14.15 25.42 16.07
C VAL A 296 -13.27 25.91 17.24
N SER A 297 -13.72 26.95 17.98
CA SER A 297 -12.98 27.43 19.16
C SER A 297 -12.92 26.44 20.33
N SER A 298 -13.76 25.39 20.30
CA SER A 298 -13.76 24.30 21.28
C SER A 298 -12.89 23.11 20.84
N TYR A 299 -12.31 23.14 19.65
CA TYR A 299 -11.45 22.06 19.15
C TYR A 299 -10.12 22.06 19.90
N ASN A 300 -9.92 21.08 20.75
CA ASN A 300 -8.66 20.80 21.40
C ASN A 300 -7.93 19.72 20.59
N PRO A 301 -6.80 20.03 19.92
CA PRO A 301 -6.04 19.05 19.15
C PRO A 301 -5.44 17.91 20.01
N ASP A 302 -5.40 18.08 21.33
CA ASP A 302 -4.99 17.03 22.28
C ASP A 302 -6.14 16.11 22.72
N ARG A 303 -7.36 16.31 22.18
CA ARG A 303 -8.43 15.35 22.39
C ARG A 303 -8.17 14.08 21.59
N ASP A 304 -8.24 12.98 22.30
CA ASP A 304 -8.13 11.63 21.77
C ASP A 304 -9.01 11.44 20.51
N LEU A 305 -8.44 10.87 19.46
CA LEU A 305 -9.14 10.59 18.18
C LEU A 305 -10.48 9.84 18.39
N PHE A 306 -10.61 9.10 19.49
CA PHE A 306 -11.83 8.40 19.89
C PHE A 306 -12.98 9.37 20.26
N SER A 307 -12.69 10.47 20.92
CA SER A 307 -13.73 11.46 21.29
C SER A 307 -14.27 12.23 20.06
N ILE A 308 -13.45 12.40 19.03
CA ILE A 308 -13.85 13.03 17.75
C ILE A 308 -14.82 12.11 17.00
N ASN A 309 -14.57 10.82 16.97
CA ASN A 309 -15.43 9.85 16.31
C ASN A 309 -16.81 9.74 16.98
N GLU A 310 -16.89 9.76 18.30
CA GLU A 310 -18.17 9.76 19.04
C GLU A 310 -18.98 11.04 18.75
N MET A 311 -18.34 12.19 18.72
CA MET A 311 -19.01 13.47 18.42
C MET A 311 -19.57 13.51 16.99
N ILE A 312 -18.78 13.08 16.00
CA ILE A 312 -19.21 13.01 14.59
C ILE A 312 -20.39 12.04 14.42
N ILE A 313 -20.36 10.90 15.10
CA ILE A 313 -21.44 9.91 15.06
C ILE A 313 -22.67 10.42 15.76
N SER A 314 -22.54 11.08 16.90
CA SER A 314 -23.67 11.72 17.60
C SER A 314 -24.37 12.75 16.71
N ASP A 315 -23.62 13.65 16.09
CA ASP A 315 -24.13 14.69 15.19
C ASP A 315 -24.79 14.08 13.93
N TYR A 316 -24.19 13.03 13.39
CA TYR A 316 -24.76 12.29 12.25
C TYR A 316 -26.10 11.61 12.63
N VAL A 317 -26.15 10.98 13.80
CA VAL A 317 -27.35 10.30 14.29
C VAL A 317 -28.48 11.30 14.58
N GLU A 318 -28.19 12.47 15.14
CA GLU A 318 -29.16 13.54 15.35
C GLU A 318 -29.68 14.11 14.02
N SER A 319 -28.80 14.26 13.02
CA SER A 319 -29.17 14.78 11.70
C SER A 319 -29.94 13.78 10.82
N ALA A 320 -29.78 12.47 11.06
CA ALA A 320 -30.29 11.40 10.18
C ALA A 320 -31.80 11.12 10.33
N ASN A 321 -32.53 11.84 11.17
CA ASN A 321 -33.97 11.65 11.40
C ASN A 321 -34.38 10.18 11.69
N SER A 322 -33.53 9.47 12.44
CA SER A 322 -33.69 8.05 12.75
C SER A 322 -34.88 7.81 13.66
N THR A 323 -35.57 6.70 13.49
CA THR A 323 -36.63 6.22 14.39
C THR A 323 -36.09 5.65 15.71
N LEU A 324 -34.76 5.48 15.82
CA LEU A 324 -34.07 5.05 17.04
C LEU A 324 -33.54 6.27 17.79
N SER A 325 -33.60 6.24 19.11
CA SER A 325 -33.00 7.31 19.92
C SER A 325 -31.48 7.32 19.78
N THR A 326 -30.87 8.51 19.85
CA THR A 326 -29.42 8.72 19.83
C THR A 326 -28.70 7.81 20.84
N ASP A 327 -29.24 7.67 22.06
CA ASP A 327 -28.66 6.80 23.10
C ASP A 327 -28.57 5.34 22.67
N ARG A 328 -29.59 4.80 22.01
CA ARG A 328 -29.60 3.42 21.51
C ARG A 328 -28.61 3.19 20.37
N LEU A 329 -28.42 4.17 19.51
CA LEU A 329 -27.46 4.09 18.41
C LEU A 329 -26.03 4.20 18.93
N MET A 330 -25.80 5.06 19.94
CA MET A 330 -24.49 5.17 20.62
C MET A 330 -24.17 3.92 21.47
N GLU A 331 -25.17 3.30 22.10
CA GLU A 331 -24.99 2.02 22.78
C GLU A 331 -24.59 0.91 21.79
N GLY A 332 -25.27 0.84 20.65
CA GLY A 332 -24.90 -0.09 19.56
C GLY A 332 -23.49 0.14 19.02
N TYR A 333 -23.06 1.39 18.87
CA TYR A 333 -21.72 1.75 18.46
C TYR A 333 -20.63 1.30 19.48
N ARG A 334 -20.89 1.52 20.78
CA ARG A 334 -19.98 1.06 21.85
C ARG A 334 -19.84 -0.46 21.90
N LEU A 335 -20.97 -1.18 21.73
CA LEU A 335 -20.97 -2.64 21.66
C LEU A 335 -20.18 -3.18 20.45
N LEU A 336 -20.24 -2.47 19.29
CA LEU A 336 -19.45 -2.83 18.11
C LEU A 336 -17.93 -2.60 18.31
N LYS A 337 -17.56 -1.68 19.19
CA LYS A 337 -16.15 -1.40 19.53
C LYS A 337 -15.58 -2.28 20.64
N ASN A 338 -16.37 -3.20 21.24
CA ASN A 338 -15.96 -3.99 22.41
C ASN A 338 -15.50 -3.13 23.61
N GLU A 339 -16.07 -1.94 23.76
CA GLU A 339 -15.87 -1.13 24.95
C GLU A 339 -16.95 -1.50 25.97
N ASP A 340 -16.55 -2.19 27.04
CA ASP A 340 -17.36 -2.44 28.24
C ASP A 340 -17.46 -1.18 29.14
#